data_46c4bb5889530191ff6124da0b99ca71
#
_entry.id   46c4bb5889530191ff6124da0b99ca71
#
_cell.length_a   1.000
_cell.length_b   1.000
_cell.length_c   1.000
_cell.angle_alpha   90.00
_cell.angle_beta   90.00
_cell.angle_gamma   90.00
#
_symmetry.space_group_name_H-M   'P 1'
#
loop_
_entity.id
_entity.type
_entity.pdbx_description
1 polymer ?
#
loop_
_entity_poly.entity_id
_entity_poly.type
_entity_poly.pdbx_seq_one_letter_code
_entity_poly.pdbx_strand_id
1 'polypeptide(L)'
;VTLAEAFRNQAQSCARLDSPFMQRLLTLLATDWPADSALGRKLAGFTGDIGPSGHSLPLRVAGGLHALVLSGRSPRLAACYPPHTPDDAPLRDAVMEALATHEAFMIDWVDSPPQTNEVRRSAALIAGARVACAQFDLPVMLSELGASGGLNLMWDHFALSVGGTTLGPDDPALTLTPDWTGPLPPAKVPHIASRAGVDLNPLNPRDADDLLRLTAYLWADQPERLARTRAAAAVFDAEMTRGDAIDWLEQRLTAQPEGQMHLIQHTVAWQYFPAPAQARGTALIEAAGAQATQTRPLAWLSMETEGDVTGAVGAALTLRLWPGDLRLTLGRADFHGRWVNWTGPT
;
A
#
# COMPACT_ATOMS: atom_id res chain seq x y z
N VAL A 1 -23.43 -13.89 -2.50
CA VAL A 1 -22.82 -13.49 -3.79
C VAL A 1 -22.12 -14.73 -4.34
N THR A 2 -22.43 -15.15 -5.57
CA THR A 2 -21.74 -16.24 -6.25
C THR A 2 -20.34 -15.80 -6.71
N LEU A 3 -19.44 -16.75 -6.97
CA LEU A 3 -18.11 -16.41 -7.46
C LEU A 3 -18.16 -15.64 -8.80
N ALA A 4 -19.07 -16.02 -9.70
CA ALA A 4 -19.27 -15.30 -10.97
C ALA A 4 -19.75 -13.86 -10.76
N GLU A 5 -20.63 -13.60 -9.79
CA GLU A 5 -21.04 -12.24 -9.41
C GLU A 5 -19.88 -11.47 -8.79
N ALA A 6 -19.07 -12.10 -7.93
CA ALA A 6 -17.90 -11.48 -7.34
C ALA A 6 -16.88 -11.06 -8.43
N PHE A 7 -16.63 -11.89 -9.44
CA PHE A 7 -15.79 -11.54 -10.59
C PHE A 7 -16.35 -10.34 -11.37
N ARG A 8 -17.67 -10.32 -11.67
CA ARG A 8 -18.30 -9.17 -12.38
C ARG A 8 -18.22 -7.87 -11.58
N ASN A 9 -18.49 -7.95 -10.29
CA ASN A 9 -18.42 -6.77 -9.40
C ASN A 9 -16.99 -6.21 -9.35
N GLN A 10 -16.00 -7.08 -9.24
CA GLN A 10 -14.59 -6.68 -9.25
C GLN A 10 -14.17 -6.13 -10.63
N ALA A 11 -14.66 -6.71 -11.72
CA ALA A 11 -14.43 -6.20 -13.09
C ALA A 11 -14.89 -4.74 -13.23
N GLN A 12 -16.11 -4.43 -12.74
CA GLN A 12 -16.65 -3.08 -12.77
C GLN A 12 -15.82 -2.11 -11.90
N SER A 13 -15.32 -2.58 -10.76
CA SER A 13 -14.46 -1.78 -9.88
C SER A 13 -13.11 -1.46 -10.55
N CYS A 14 -12.51 -2.44 -11.23
CA CYS A 14 -11.27 -2.23 -11.98
C CYS A 14 -11.47 -1.25 -13.16
N ALA A 15 -12.60 -1.31 -13.86
CA ALA A 15 -12.94 -0.36 -14.93
C ALA A 15 -13.01 1.09 -14.41
N ARG A 16 -13.64 1.31 -13.24
CA ARG A 16 -13.71 2.64 -12.61
C ARG A 16 -12.34 3.18 -12.15
N LEU A 17 -11.35 2.31 -12.03
CA LEU A 17 -9.98 2.63 -11.64
C LEU A 17 -9.00 2.56 -12.82
N ASP A 18 -9.52 2.75 -14.06
CA ASP A 18 -8.76 2.84 -15.31
C ASP A 18 -7.93 1.58 -15.63
N SER A 19 -8.51 0.39 -15.37
CA SER A 19 -7.90 -0.88 -15.77
C SER A 19 -8.83 -1.68 -16.68
N PRO A 20 -8.86 -1.41 -17.99
CA PRO A 20 -9.67 -2.16 -18.97
C PRO A 20 -9.21 -3.61 -19.12
N PHE A 21 -7.92 -3.89 -18.96
CA PHE A 21 -7.43 -5.27 -19.02
C PHE A 21 -7.98 -6.12 -17.86
N MET A 22 -7.94 -5.61 -16.63
CA MET A 22 -8.49 -6.31 -15.47
C MET A 22 -10.01 -6.49 -15.58
N GLN A 23 -10.72 -5.48 -16.09
CA GLN A 23 -12.15 -5.60 -16.39
C GLN A 23 -12.41 -6.78 -17.32
N ARG A 24 -11.67 -6.86 -18.43
CA ARG A 24 -11.78 -7.90 -19.45
C ARG A 24 -11.45 -9.29 -18.88
N LEU A 25 -10.32 -9.43 -18.20
CA LEU A 25 -9.87 -10.68 -17.57
C LEU A 25 -10.90 -11.22 -16.57
N LEU A 26 -11.39 -10.37 -15.68
CA LEU A 26 -12.35 -10.76 -14.66
C LEU A 26 -13.75 -11.07 -15.24
N THR A 27 -14.14 -10.39 -16.31
CA THR A 27 -15.38 -10.70 -17.05
C THR A 27 -15.30 -12.09 -17.72
N LEU A 28 -14.15 -12.40 -18.31
CA LEU A 28 -13.87 -13.72 -18.87
C LEU A 28 -13.95 -14.80 -17.78
N LEU A 29 -13.30 -14.61 -16.66
CA LEU A 29 -13.35 -15.54 -15.53
C LEU A 29 -14.75 -15.70 -14.95
N ALA A 30 -15.59 -14.67 -14.98
CA ALA A 30 -16.98 -14.76 -14.56
C ALA A 30 -17.84 -15.66 -15.47
N THR A 31 -17.44 -15.83 -16.73
CA THR A 31 -18.17 -16.60 -17.74
C THR A 31 -17.66 -18.02 -17.86
N ASP A 32 -16.33 -18.19 -17.89
CA ASP A 32 -15.69 -19.44 -18.27
C ASP A 32 -14.95 -20.11 -17.08
N TRP A 33 -15.32 -19.79 -15.84
CA TRP A 33 -14.66 -20.34 -14.64
C TRP A 33 -14.74 -21.86 -14.58
N PRO A 34 -13.58 -22.57 -14.40
CA PRO A 34 -13.55 -24.04 -14.34
C PRO A 34 -14.00 -24.55 -12.96
N ALA A 35 -15.30 -24.49 -12.68
CA ALA A 35 -15.88 -24.79 -11.37
C ALA A 35 -15.57 -26.22 -10.86
N ASP A 36 -15.45 -27.18 -11.77
CA ASP A 36 -15.19 -28.60 -11.46
C ASP A 36 -13.71 -28.93 -11.27
N SER A 37 -12.80 -27.96 -11.45
CA SER A 37 -11.37 -28.09 -11.18
C SER A 37 -11.09 -28.18 -9.67
N ALA A 38 -9.89 -28.62 -9.26
CA ALA A 38 -9.52 -28.61 -7.85
C ALA A 38 -9.47 -27.19 -7.30
N LEU A 39 -8.97 -26.22 -8.08
CA LEU A 39 -9.02 -24.79 -7.73
C LEU A 39 -10.47 -24.30 -7.61
N GLY A 40 -11.36 -24.68 -8.54
CA GLY A 40 -12.78 -24.33 -8.49
C GLY A 40 -13.46 -24.80 -7.21
N ARG A 41 -13.26 -26.06 -6.84
CA ARG A 41 -13.77 -26.63 -5.58
C ARG A 41 -13.18 -25.95 -4.35
N LYS A 42 -11.87 -25.62 -4.37
CA LYS A 42 -11.24 -24.87 -3.27
C LYS A 42 -11.90 -23.50 -3.07
N LEU A 43 -12.11 -22.74 -4.13
CA LEU A 43 -12.74 -21.41 -4.02
C LEU A 43 -14.22 -21.52 -3.60
N ALA A 44 -14.93 -22.54 -4.02
CA ALA A 44 -16.30 -22.82 -3.56
C ALA A 44 -16.39 -23.13 -2.06
N GLY A 45 -15.29 -23.53 -1.43
CA GLY A 45 -15.21 -23.78 0.01
C GLY A 45 -15.09 -22.52 0.88
N PHE A 46 -14.81 -21.36 0.30
CA PHE A 46 -14.76 -20.10 1.07
C PHE A 46 -16.17 -19.66 1.48
N THR A 47 -16.34 -19.34 2.75
CA THR A 47 -17.61 -18.89 3.33
C THR A 47 -17.56 -17.42 3.70
N GLY A 48 -18.70 -16.74 3.76
CA GLY A 48 -18.77 -15.32 4.07
C GLY A 48 -18.64 -14.42 2.84
N ASP A 49 -18.07 -13.23 3.03
CA ASP A 49 -17.87 -12.29 1.93
C ASP A 49 -16.62 -12.67 1.12
N ILE A 50 -16.85 -13.07 -0.13
CA ILE A 50 -15.80 -13.42 -1.09
C ILE A 50 -15.34 -12.24 -1.96
N GLY A 51 -16.00 -11.09 -1.80
CA GLY A 51 -15.71 -9.82 -2.48
C GLY A 51 -14.59 -9.02 -1.83
N PRO A 52 -14.44 -7.74 -2.22
CA PRO A 52 -13.34 -6.87 -1.80
C PRO A 52 -13.31 -6.54 -0.30
N SER A 53 -14.46 -6.58 0.39
CA SER A 53 -14.55 -6.36 1.83
C SER A 53 -14.23 -7.60 2.68
N GLY A 54 -14.10 -8.75 2.05
CA GLY A 54 -13.80 -10.03 2.69
C GLY A 54 -12.59 -10.73 2.09
N HIS A 55 -12.81 -11.90 1.49
CA HIS A 55 -11.73 -12.74 0.98
C HIS A 55 -11.06 -12.24 -0.30
N SER A 56 -11.65 -11.31 -1.05
CA SER A 56 -11.13 -10.76 -2.30
C SER A 56 -10.76 -11.85 -3.33
N LEU A 57 -11.55 -12.93 -3.47
CA LEU A 57 -11.21 -14.07 -4.29
C LEU A 57 -10.92 -13.72 -5.76
N PRO A 58 -11.65 -12.80 -6.42
CA PRO A 58 -11.32 -12.38 -7.78
C PRO A 58 -9.90 -11.84 -7.93
N LEU A 59 -9.44 -11.05 -6.96
CA LEU A 59 -8.08 -10.49 -6.99
C LEU A 59 -7.02 -11.54 -6.64
N ARG A 60 -7.33 -12.53 -5.79
CA ARG A 60 -6.41 -13.67 -5.56
C ARG A 60 -6.16 -14.43 -6.85
N VAL A 61 -7.21 -14.75 -7.60
CA VAL A 61 -7.07 -15.46 -8.89
C VAL A 61 -6.31 -14.62 -9.91
N ALA A 62 -6.70 -13.37 -10.09
CA ALA A 62 -6.01 -12.47 -11.03
C ALA A 62 -4.54 -12.25 -10.67
N GLY A 63 -4.22 -12.11 -9.37
CA GLY A 63 -2.86 -12.01 -8.87
C GLY A 63 -2.03 -13.27 -9.14
N GLY A 64 -2.63 -14.46 -8.98
CA GLY A 64 -1.96 -15.74 -9.30
C GLY A 64 -1.64 -15.86 -10.79
N LEU A 65 -2.57 -15.49 -11.68
CA LEU A 65 -2.32 -15.45 -13.11
C LEU A 65 -1.21 -14.45 -13.47
N HIS A 66 -1.24 -13.26 -12.87
CA HIS A 66 -0.17 -12.27 -13.09
C HIS A 66 1.18 -12.75 -12.54
N ALA A 67 1.20 -13.48 -11.43
CA ALA A 67 2.42 -14.09 -10.90
C ALA A 67 3.03 -15.12 -11.88
N LEU A 68 2.19 -15.92 -12.56
CA LEU A 68 2.66 -16.82 -13.61
C LEU A 68 3.30 -16.07 -14.78
N VAL A 69 2.76 -14.90 -15.14
CA VAL A 69 3.34 -14.02 -16.16
C VAL A 69 4.67 -13.43 -15.69
N LEU A 70 4.68 -12.79 -14.52
CA LEU A 70 5.87 -12.11 -13.99
C LEU A 70 7.04 -13.05 -13.70
N SER A 71 6.75 -14.29 -13.32
CA SER A 71 7.76 -15.33 -13.08
C SER A 71 8.20 -16.08 -14.33
N GLY A 72 7.61 -15.78 -15.51
CA GLY A 72 7.91 -16.46 -16.77
C GLY A 72 7.43 -17.91 -16.85
N ARG A 73 6.59 -18.39 -15.91
CA ARG A 73 6.09 -19.76 -15.85
C ARG A 73 5.08 -20.08 -16.96
N SER A 74 4.37 -19.09 -17.48
CA SER A 74 3.37 -19.24 -18.55
C SER A 74 3.64 -18.29 -19.72
N PRO A 75 4.56 -18.64 -20.66
CA PRO A 75 4.86 -17.78 -21.82
C PRO A 75 3.65 -17.48 -22.70
N ARG A 76 2.73 -18.45 -22.86
CA ARG A 76 1.51 -18.26 -23.65
C ARG A 76 0.59 -17.24 -23.00
N LEU A 77 0.42 -17.29 -21.67
CA LEU A 77 -0.35 -16.28 -20.95
C LEU A 77 0.33 -14.91 -21.03
N ALA A 78 1.66 -14.85 -20.89
CA ALA A 78 2.42 -13.61 -21.01
C ALA A 78 2.24 -12.92 -22.36
N ALA A 79 2.15 -13.69 -23.46
CA ALA A 79 1.87 -13.16 -24.79
C ALA A 79 0.44 -12.57 -24.95
N CYS A 80 -0.44 -12.80 -23.97
CA CYS A 80 -1.78 -12.26 -23.92
C CYS A 80 -1.97 -11.14 -22.88
N TYR A 81 -0.93 -10.84 -22.11
CA TYR A 81 -0.94 -9.75 -21.12
C TYR A 81 -0.38 -8.45 -21.71
N PRO A 82 -0.73 -7.29 -21.16
CA PRO A 82 -0.13 -6.03 -21.56
C PRO A 82 1.41 -6.08 -21.62
N PRO A 83 2.05 -5.46 -22.62
CA PRO A 83 1.48 -4.54 -23.58
C PRO A 83 0.74 -5.19 -24.78
N HIS A 84 0.63 -6.50 -24.81
CA HIS A 84 -0.12 -7.20 -25.87
C HIS A 84 -1.63 -6.99 -25.70
N THR A 85 -2.33 -6.90 -26.82
CA THR A 85 -3.78 -6.69 -26.86
C THR A 85 -4.47 -7.72 -27.77
N PRO A 86 -4.40 -9.02 -27.45
CA PRO A 86 -5.05 -10.04 -28.25
C PRO A 86 -6.59 -9.94 -28.19
N ASP A 87 -7.27 -10.59 -29.11
CA ASP A 87 -8.71 -10.79 -29.03
C ASP A 87 -9.11 -11.66 -27.81
N ASP A 88 -10.42 -11.72 -27.50
CA ASP A 88 -10.92 -12.43 -26.32
C ASP A 88 -10.66 -13.94 -26.37
N ALA A 89 -10.74 -14.56 -27.56
CA ALA A 89 -10.56 -16.00 -27.69
C ALA A 89 -9.12 -16.45 -27.35
N PRO A 90 -8.05 -15.87 -27.92
CA PRO A 90 -6.67 -16.16 -27.48
C PRO A 90 -6.41 -15.93 -26.01
N LEU A 91 -6.93 -14.83 -25.42
CA LEU A 91 -6.79 -14.56 -24.00
C LEU A 91 -7.48 -15.63 -23.14
N ARG A 92 -8.72 -16.01 -23.50
CA ARG A 92 -9.47 -17.08 -22.83
C ARG A 92 -8.70 -18.39 -22.84
N ASP A 93 -8.25 -18.81 -24.02
CA ASP A 93 -7.55 -20.08 -24.19
C ASP A 93 -6.26 -20.11 -23.35
N ALA A 94 -5.51 -19.00 -23.33
CA ALA A 94 -4.28 -18.88 -22.54
C ALA A 94 -4.57 -18.90 -21.03
N VAL A 95 -5.64 -18.22 -20.57
CA VAL A 95 -6.06 -18.22 -19.16
C VAL A 95 -6.49 -19.61 -18.73
N MET A 96 -7.35 -20.29 -19.52
CA MET A 96 -7.82 -21.64 -19.18
C MET A 96 -6.69 -22.67 -19.16
N GLU A 97 -5.76 -22.59 -20.12
CA GLU A 97 -4.55 -23.42 -20.11
C GLU A 97 -3.67 -23.16 -18.89
N ALA A 98 -3.45 -21.88 -18.53
CA ALA A 98 -2.66 -21.53 -17.37
C ALA A 98 -3.28 -22.04 -16.06
N LEU A 99 -4.60 -21.92 -15.89
CA LEU A 99 -5.32 -22.45 -14.73
C LEU A 99 -5.21 -23.97 -14.64
N ALA A 100 -5.29 -24.68 -15.76
CA ALA A 100 -5.18 -26.14 -15.79
C ALA A 100 -3.73 -26.63 -15.58
N THR A 101 -2.76 -26.01 -16.27
CA THR A 101 -1.36 -26.43 -16.23
C THR A 101 -0.68 -26.10 -14.90
N HIS A 102 -1.05 -24.97 -14.27
CA HIS A 102 -0.49 -24.48 -13.03
C HIS A 102 -1.46 -24.55 -11.84
N GLU A 103 -2.40 -25.51 -11.86
CA GLU A 103 -3.46 -25.62 -10.86
C GLU A 103 -2.90 -25.72 -9.44
N ALA A 104 -1.86 -26.51 -9.20
CA ALA A 104 -1.24 -26.66 -7.87
C ALA A 104 -0.69 -25.31 -7.37
N PHE A 105 0.02 -24.57 -8.23
CA PHE A 105 0.50 -23.22 -7.89
C PHE A 105 -0.64 -22.27 -7.56
N MET A 106 -1.74 -22.29 -8.36
CA MET A 106 -2.89 -21.43 -8.12
C MET A 106 -3.60 -21.77 -6.79
N ILE A 107 -3.69 -23.07 -6.46
CA ILE A 107 -4.26 -23.55 -5.20
C ILE A 107 -3.49 -22.99 -4.00
N ASP A 108 -2.15 -23.03 -4.02
CA ASP A 108 -1.30 -22.49 -2.96
C ASP A 108 -1.35 -20.95 -2.93
N TRP A 109 -1.40 -20.33 -4.12
CA TRP A 109 -1.41 -18.88 -4.24
C TRP A 109 -2.65 -18.24 -3.60
N VAL A 110 -3.83 -18.80 -3.83
CA VAL A 110 -5.11 -18.22 -3.36
C VAL A 110 -5.33 -18.35 -1.85
N ASP A 111 -4.49 -19.08 -1.12
CA ASP A 111 -4.55 -19.14 0.34
C ASP A 111 -4.23 -17.80 1.00
N SER A 112 -3.34 -17.02 0.40
CA SER A 112 -2.97 -15.70 0.93
C SER A 112 -3.89 -14.60 0.37
N PRO A 113 -4.35 -13.66 1.22
CA PRO A 113 -5.10 -12.51 0.75
C PRO A 113 -4.24 -11.59 -0.12
N PRO A 114 -4.86 -10.77 -0.99
CA PRO A 114 -4.15 -9.72 -1.70
C PRO A 114 -3.47 -8.78 -0.70
N GLN A 115 -2.21 -8.46 -0.98
CA GLN A 115 -1.46 -7.48 -0.19
C GLN A 115 -0.78 -6.52 -1.15
N THR A 116 -1.08 -5.23 -0.99
CA THR A 116 -0.50 -4.17 -1.80
C THR A 116 0.21 -3.18 -0.91
N ASN A 117 1.35 -2.68 -1.38
CA ASN A 117 2.08 -1.60 -0.75
C ASN A 117 2.14 -0.43 -1.74
N GLU A 118 1.14 0.43 -1.73
CA GLU A 118 1.03 1.52 -2.70
C GLU A 118 2.05 2.63 -2.42
N VAL A 119 3.09 2.67 -3.23
CA VAL A 119 4.23 3.57 -3.08
C VAL A 119 3.86 5.05 -3.31
N ARG A 120 2.82 5.34 -4.11
CA ARG A 120 2.38 6.75 -4.34
C ARG A 120 1.93 7.45 -3.06
N ARG A 121 1.48 6.71 -2.03
CA ARG A 121 1.11 7.30 -0.73
C ARG A 121 2.28 8.03 -0.08
N SER A 122 3.51 7.67 -0.43
CA SER A 122 4.72 8.37 0.02
C SER A 122 4.72 9.85 -0.36
N ALA A 123 3.97 10.30 -1.37
CA ALA A 123 3.85 11.72 -1.68
C ALA A 123 3.28 12.53 -0.50
N ALA A 124 2.25 12.01 0.15
CA ALA A 124 1.66 12.61 1.34
C ALA A 124 2.59 12.50 2.57
N LEU A 125 3.28 11.35 2.71
CA LEU A 125 4.22 11.13 3.81
C LEU A 125 5.43 12.07 3.72
N ILE A 126 6.01 12.26 2.54
CA ILE A 126 7.10 13.22 2.31
C ILE A 126 6.67 14.62 2.72
N ALA A 127 5.48 15.06 2.29
CA ALA A 127 4.98 16.40 2.61
C ALA A 127 4.74 16.57 4.12
N GLY A 128 4.09 15.59 4.76
CA GLY A 128 3.81 15.62 6.21
C GLY A 128 5.08 15.55 7.05
N ALA A 129 6.04 14.69 6.69
CA ALA A 129 7.33 14.59 7.38
C ALA A 129 8.13 15.89 7.31
N ARG A 130 8.07 16.61 6.18
CA ARG A 130 8.70 17.93 6.05
C ARG A 130 8.11 18.97 7.01
N VAL A 131 6.80 18.93 7.27
CA VAL A 131 6.16 19.78 8.28
C VAL A 131 6.69 19.45 9.69
N ALA A 132 6.73 18.16 10.05
CA ALA A 132 7.25 17.73 11.33
C ALA A 132 8.73 18.14 11.53
N CYS A 133 9.57 17.94 10.48
CA CYS A 133 10.98 18.31 10.53
C CYS A 133 11.21 19.82 10.46
N ALA A 134 10.27 20.60 9.93
CA ALA A 134 10.34 22.07 10.02
C ALA A 134 10.06 22.58 11.44
N GLN A 135 9.26 21.83 12.21
CA GLN A 135 8.99 22.13 13.63
C GLN A 135 10.14 21.68 14.55
N PHE A 136 10.70 20.48 14.25
CA PHE A 136 11.77 19.88 15.05
C PHE A 136 12.94 19.51 14.14
N ASP A 137 14.02 20.26 14.18
CA ASP A 137 15.23 20.04 13.38
C ASP A 137 16.11 18.95 13.98
N LEU A 138 15.60 17.72 14.03
CA LEU A 138 16.26 16.55 14.60
C LEU A 138 16.23 15.37 13.63
N PRO A 139 17.22 14.46 13.74
CA PRO A 139 17.14 13.17 13.04
C PRO A 139 15.86 12.40 13.42
N VAL A 140 15.34 11.64 12.49
CA VAL A 140 14.05 10.96 12.61
C VAL A 140 14.23 9.47 12.89
N MET A 141 13.65 9.00 13.98
CA MET A 141 13.31 7.59 14.19
C MET A 141 11.94 7.34 13.56
N LEU A 142 11.91 6.64 12.43
CA LEU A 142 10.68 6.40 11.64
C LEU A 142 10.05 5.08 12.03
N SER A 143 8.74 5.07 12.25
CA SER A 143 7.95 3.88 12.58
C SER A 143 6.68 3.83 11.74
N GLU A 144 6.39 2.70 11.07
CA GLU A 144 5.18 2.53 10.26
C GLU A 144 4.32 1.37 10.78
N LEU A 145 3.03 1.65 11.01
CA LEU A 145 2.03 0.70 11.45
C LEU A 145 1.23 0.17 10.25
N GLY A 146 1.12 -1.16 10.11
CA GLY A 146 0.49 -1.79 8.95
C GLY A 146 1.33 -1.56 7.68
N ALA A 147 2.64 -1.76 7.79
CA ALA A 147 3.61 -1.37 6.77
C ALA A 147 3.65 -2.28 5.54
N SER A 148 2.96 -3.43 5.54
CA SER A 148 2.96 -4.41 4.44
C SER A 148 4.38 -4.88 4.07
N GLY A 149 4.92 -4.44 2.93
CA GLY A 149 6.30 -4.69 2.51
C GLY A 149 7.28 -3.61 2.97
N GLY A 150 6.85 -2.60 3.73
CA GLY A 150 7.72 -1.52 4.23
C GLY A 150 8.21 -0.54 3.16
N LEU A 151 7.63 -0.56 1.96
CA LEU A 151 8.11 0.28 0.85
C LEU A 151 7.90 1.79 1.11
N ASN A 152 6.87 2.15 1.88
CA ASN A 152 6.64 3.53 2.27
C ASN A 152 7.56 4.00 3.42
N LEU A 153 8.34 3.11 4.05
CA LEU A 153 9.43 3.51 4.94
C LEU A 153 10.63 4.09 4.18
N MET A 154 10.67 3.90 2.86
CA MET A 154 11.77 4.35 1.98
C MET A 154 11.52 5.72 1.36
N TRP A 155 10.50 6.46 1.77
CA TRP A 155 10.09 7.71 1.12
C TRP A 155 11.17 8.81 1.07
N ASP A 156 12.16 8.77 1.93
CA ASP A 156 13.30 9.70 1.90
C ASP A 156 14.28 9.44 0.73
N HIS A 157 14.23 8.25 0.12
CA HIS A 157 14.90 7.93 -1.13
C HIS A 157 14.12 8.37 -2.37
N PHE A 158 12.92 8.93 -2.21
CA PHE A 158 12.05 9.33 -3.32
C PHE A 158 12.03 10.84 -3.47
N ALA A 159 11.83 11.30 -4.70
CA ALA A 159 11.52 12.70 -4.96
C ALA A 159 10.01 12.90 -5.07
N LEU A 160 9.55 14.07 -4.61
CA LEU A 160 8.20 14.60 -4.82
C LEU A 160 8.28 15.79 -5.76
N SER A 161 7.69 15.68 -6.95
CA SER A 161 7.65 16.76 -7.95
C SER A 161 6.25 17.39 -7.96
N VAL A 162 6.15 18.64 -7.54
CA VAL A 162 4.91 19.42 -7.45
C VAL A 162 5.14 20.87 -7.88
N GLY A 163 4.23 21.42 -8.67
CA GLY A 163 4.29 22.82 -9.09
C GLY A 163 5.60 23.22 -9.81
N GLY A 164 6.23 22.29 -10.52
CA GLY A 164 7.52 22.51 -11.19
C GLY A 164 8.74 22.46 -10.27
N THR A 165 8.54 22.18 -8.99
CA THR A 165 9.60 22.02 -7.98
C THR A 165 9.76 20.55 -7.62
N THR A 166 11.00 20.06 -7.57
CA THR A 166 11.32 18.71 -7.11
C THR A 166 11.91 18.77 -5.70
N LEU A 167 11.30 18.04 -4.79
CA LEU A 167 11.70 17.93 -3.38
C LEU A 167 12.18 16.50 -3.11
N GLY A 168 13.39 16.31 -2.68
CA GLY A 168 13.96 14.98 -2.41
C GLY A 168 15.48 14.96 -2.53
N PRO A 169 16.08 13.77 -2.57
CA PRO A 169 17.50 13.60 -2.83
C PRO A 169 17.87 13.96 -4.28
N ASP A 170 19.16 14.23 -4.53
CA ASP A 170 19.67 14.56 -5.88
C ASP A 170 19.58 13.37 -6.84
N ASP A 171 19.71 12.14 -6.33
CA ASP A 171 19.59 10.89 -7.09
C ASP A 171 18.45 10.04 -6.49
N PRO A 172 17.19 10.34 -6.82
CA PRO A 172 16.06 9.63 -6.25
C PRO A 172 15.85 8.26 -6.89
N ALA A 173 15.53 7.26 -6.09
CA ALA A 173 15.15 5.93 -6.59
C ALA A 173 13.90 5.99 -7.50
N LEU A 174 13.00 6.92 -7.24
CA LEU A 174 11.84 7.22 -8.07
C LEU A 174 11.35 8.65 -7.78
N THR A 175 10.57 9.18 -8.73
CA THR A 175 9.90 10.50 -8.58
C THR A 175 8.39 10.32 -8.55
N LEU A 176 7.76 10.87 -7.52
CA LEU A 176 6.30 10.90 -7.36
C LEU A 176 5.75 12.20 -7.92
N THR A 177 4.76 12.11 -8.79
CA THR A 177 4.13 13.24 -9.47
C THR A 177 2.61 13.18 -9.30
N PRO A 178 2.08 13.35 -8.09
CA PRO A 178 0.63 13.37 -7.90
C PRO A 178 0.02 14.62 -8.53
N ASP A 179 -1.28 14.55 -8.87
CA ASP A 179 -2.07 15.74 -9.15
C ASP A 179 -2.14 16.55 -7.84
N TRP A 180 -1.45 17.69 -7.83
CA TRP A 180 -1.26 18.47 -6.60
C TRP A 180 -2.03 19.77 -6.63
N THR A 181 -2.78 20.06 -5.57
CA THR A 181 -3.37 21.38 -5.33
C THR A 181 -2.87 21.94 -4.01
N GLY A 182 -2.71 23.27 -3.95
CA GLY A 182 -2.26 23.98 -2.75
C GLY A 182 -0.78 24.39 -2.78
N PRO A 183 -0.26 24.96 -1.68
CA PRO A 183 1.10 25.45 -1.59
C PRO A 183 2.12 24.30 -1.61
N LEU A 184 3.40 24.65 -1.79
CA LEU A 184 4.49 23.69 -1.63
C LEU A 184 4.65 23.28 -0.14
N PRO A 185 4.99 22.02 0.13
CA PRO A 185 5.41 21.63 1.48
C PRO A 185 6.69 22.37 1.90
N PRO A 186 7.02 22.45 3.21
CA PRO A 186 8.26 23.06 3.68
C PRO A 186 9.50 22.49 2.98
N ALA A 187 10.48 23.34 2.72
CA ALA A 187 11.73 22.94 2.06
C ALA A 187 12.64 22.07 2.95
N LYS A 188 12.33 21.94 4.25
CA LYS A 188 13.13 21.15 5.20
C LYS A 188 13.28 19.71 4.74
N VAL A 189 14.51 19.23 4.67
CA VAL A 189 14.83 17.85 4.29
C VAL A 189 14.86 16.98 5.54
N PRO A 190 14.02 15.94 5.64
CA PRO A 190 14.08 14.97 6.72
C PRO A 190 15.38 14.16 6.65
N HIS A 191 15.97 13.88 7.82
CA HIS A 191 17.11 12.99 7.96
C HIS A 191 16.69 11.74 8.76
N ILE A 192 16.60 10.59 8.11
CA ILE A 192 16.18 9.34 8.75
C ILE A 192 17.37 8.66 9.43
N ALA A 193 17.34 8.60 10.76
CA ALA A 193 18.37 7.94 11.55
C ALA A 193 18.13 6.44 11.70
N SER A 194 16.86 6.02 11.75
CA SER A 194 16.45 4.62 11.80
C SER A 194 15.02 4.47 11.30
N ARG A 195 14.69 3.30 10.75
CA ARG A 195 13.36 2.99 10.26
C ARG A 195 12.96 1.57 10.61
N ALA A 196 11.73 1.38 11.03
CA ALA A 196 11.16 0.06 11.27
C ALA A 196 9.65 0.07 11.01
N GLY A 197 9.12 -1.08 10.64
CA GLY A 197 7.69 -1.28 10.42
C GLY A 197 7.17 -2.55 11.03
N VAL A 198 5.87 -2.59 11.24
CA VAL A 198 5.15 -3.77 11.72
C VAL A 198 3.96 -4.07 10.82
N ASP A 199 3.74 -5.35 10.58
CA ASP A 199 2.56 -5.86 9.88
C ASP A 199 2.20 -7.26 10.42
N LEU A 200 0.93 -7.64 10.34
CA LEU A 200 0.51 -9.00 10.70
C LEU A 200 1.14 -10.05 9.79
N ASN A 201 1.38 -9.67 8.54
CA ASN A 201 2.00 -10.53 7.53
C ASN A 201 2.98 -9.75 6.64
N PRO A 202 4.12 -9.27 7.19
CA PRO A 202 5.07 -8.49 6.42
C PRO A 202 5.67 -9.32 5.29
N LEU A 203 5.79 -8.70 4.11
CA LEU A 203 6.52 -9.26 2.97
C LEU A 203 7.90 -8.61 2.91
N ASN A 204 8.92 -9.42 2.63
CA ASN A 204 10.29 -8.96 2.50
C ASN A 204 10.62 -8.61 1.02
N PRO A 205 10.75 -7.34 0.64
CA PRO A 205 11.04 -6.97 -0.74
C PRO A 205 12.39 -7.47 -1.29
N ARG A 206 13.28 -7.95 -0.42
CA ARG A 206 14.56 -8.57 -0.79
C ARG A 206 14.44 -10.06 -1.12
N ASP A 207 13.33 -10.68 -0.73
CA ASP A 207 13.00 -12.05 -1.11
C ASP A 207 12.25 -12.07 -2.44
N ALA A 208 12.64 -12.97 -3.34
CA ALA A 208 12.09 -13.01 -4.70
C ALA A 208 10.61 -13.43 -4.73
N ASP A 209 10.19 -14.34 -3.86
CA ASP A 209 8.81 -14.83 -3.80
C ASP A 209 7.88 -13.79 -3.15
N ASP A 210 8.36 -13.10 -2.12
CA ASP A 210 7.64 -12.00 -1.48
C ASP A 210 7.52 -10.79 -2.43
N LEU A 211 8.59 -10.44 -3.15
CA LEU A 211 8.55 -9.39 -4.16
C LEU A 211 7.61 -9.75 -5.33
N LEU A 212 7.61 -11.03 -5.76
CA LEU A 212 6.65 -11.52 -6.73
C LEU A 212 5.22 -11.32 -6.20
N ARG A 213 4.97 -11.64 -4.92
CA ARG A 213 3.67 -11.47 -4.29
C ARG A 213 3.23 -10.01 -4.21
N LEU A 214 4.12 -9.08 -3.83
CA LEU A 214 3.86 -7.63 -3.81
C LEU A 214 3.55 -7.08 -5.21
N THR A 215 4.21 -7.59 -6.24
CA THR A 215 4.08 -7.10 -7.61
C THR A 215 2.91 -7.74 -8.37
N ALA A 216 2.57 -8.98 -8.07
CA ALA A 216 1.51 -9.72 -8.77
C ALA A 216 0.10 -9.13 -8.54
N TYR A 217 -0.13 -8.45 -7.43
CA TYR A 217 -1.40 -7.76 -7.17
C TYR A 217 -1.50 -6.37 -7.79
N LEU A 218 -0.42 -5.88 -8.42
CA LEU A 218 -0.47 -4.70 -9.28
C LEU A 218 -1.10 -5.09 -10.62
N TRP A 219 -1.93 -4.22 -11.16
CA TRP A 219 -2.65 -4.56 -12.38
C TRP A 219 -1.72 -4.45 -13.60
N ALA A 220 -1.80 -5.45 -14.48
CA ALA A 220 -0.85 -5.63 -15.57
C ALA A 220 -0.84 -4.48 -16.59
N ASP A 221 -1.96 -3.76 -16.73
CA ASP A 221 -2.10 -2.58 -17.59
C ASP A 221 -1.72 -1.26 -16.90
N GLN A 222 -1.10 -1.32 -15.72
CA GLN A 222 -0.54 -0.18 -14.98
C GLN A 222 0.97 -0.37 -14.74
N PRO A 223 1.80 -0.44 -15.81
CA PRO A 223 3.22 -0.80 -15.71
C PRO A 223 4.03 0.19 -14.86
N GLU A 224 3.61 1.44 -14.77
CA GLU A 224 4.25 2.45 -13.93
C GLU A 224 4.10 2.15 -12.43
N ARG A 225 3.05 1.44 -12.00
CA ARG A 225 2.92 0.97 -10.61
C ARG A 225 3.95 -0.13 -10.32
N LEU A 226 4.12 -1.06 -11.27
CA LEU A 226 5.11 -2.12 -11.16
C LEU A 226 6.53 -1.54 -11.11
N ALA A 227 6.85 -0.58 -11.98
CA ALA A 227 8.13 0.09 -12.01
C ALA A 227 8.44 0.81 -10.68
N ARG A 228 7.48 1.56 -10.13
CA ARG A 228 7.61 2.22 -8.81
C ARG A 228 7.84 1.23 -7.68
N THR A 229 7.06 0.16 -7.63
CA THR A 229 7.20 -0.87 -6.58
C THR A 229 8.58 -1.52 -6.63
N ARG A 230 9.08 -1.85 -7.81
CA ARG A 230 10.43 -2.41 -8.01
C ARG A 230 11.52 -1.41 -7.63
N ALA A 231 11.37 -0.14 -8.00
CA ALA A 231 12.32 0.90 -7.63
C ALA A 231 12.38 1.12 -6.10
N ALA A 232 11.22 1.14 -5.43
CA ALA A 232 11.15 1.21 -3.97
C ALA A 232 11.76 -0.03 -3.30
N ALA A 233 11.50 -1.23 -3.83
CA ALA A 233 12.08 -2.46 -3.33
C ALA A 233 13.61 -2.50 -3.48
N ALA A 234 14.16 -1.91 -4.54
CA ALA A 234 15.60 -1.88 -4.80
C ALA A 234 16.40 -1.10 -3.74
N VAL A 235 15.78 -0.10 -3.11
CA VAL A 235 16.39 0.71 -2.03
C VAL A 235 15.92 0.30 -0.65
N PHE A 236 15.21 -0.82 -0.53
CA PHE A 236 14.65 -1.26 0.75
C PHE A 236 15.74 -1.51 1.79
N ASP A 237 15.64 -0.79 2.91
CA ASP A 237 16.54 -0.89 4.06
C ASP A 237 15.78 -0.57 5.36
N ALA A 238 14.82 -1.43 5.71
CA ALA A 238 14.02 -1.29 6.93
C ALA A 238 13.98 -2.59 7.71
N GLU A 239 13.84 -2.46 9.02
CA GLU A 239 13.54 -3.56 9.91
C GLU A 239 12.02 -3.81 9.92
N MET A 240 11.60 -5.04 9.61
CA MET A 240 10.18 -5.42 9.58
C MET A 240 9.89 -6.46 10.65
N THR A 241 8.87 -6.19 11.45
CA THR A 241 8.38 -7.10 12.50
C THR A 241 7.04 -7.71 12.10
N ARG A 242 6.92 -9.03 12.25
CA ARG A 242 5.62 -9.71 12.18
C ARG A 242 4.95 -9.66 13.54
N GLY A 243 3.77 -9.03 13.64
CA GLY A 243 3.06 -8.96 14.91
C GLY A 243 1.88 -7.99 14.92
N ASP A 244 1.25 -7.89 16.08
CA ASP A 244 0.23 -6.88 16.34
C ASP A 244 0.87 -5.48 16.37
N ALA A 245 0.27 -4.55 15.63
CA ALA A 245 0.82 -3.21 15.48
C ALA A 245 0.82 -2.42 16.78
N ILE A 246 -0.16 -2.62 17.66
CA ILE A 246 -0.29 -1.86 18.90
C ILE A 246 0.64 -2.42 19.99
N ASP A 247 0.83 -3.74 20.05
CA ASP A 247 1.81 -4.36 20.95
C ASP A 247 3.25 -3.95 20.58
N TRP A 248 3.55 -3.92 19.28
CA TRP A 248 4.83 -3.44 18.77
C TRP A 248 5.03 -1.94 19.05
N LEU A 249 3.99 -1.13 18.83
CA LEU A 249 4.03 0.32 19.08
C LEU A 249 4.37 0.62 20.55
N GLU A 250 3.76 -0.10 21.50
CA GLU A 250 4.03 0.08 22.93
C GLU A 250 5.52 -0.09 23.25
N GLN A 251 6.15 -1.12 22.69
CA GLN A 251 7.59 -1.35 22.84
C GLN A 251 8.41 -0.28 22.11
N ARG A 252 8.00 0.09 20.91
CA ARG A 252 8.71 1.06 20.06
C ARG A 252 8.75 2.46 20.66
N LEU A 253 7.67 2.88 21.34
CA LEU A 253 7.58 4.18 22.02
C LEU A 253 8.60 4.34 23.16
N THR A 254 9.01 3.23 23.80
CA THR A 254 10.03 3.25 24.86
C THR A 254 11.46 3.31 24.34
N ALA A 255 11.68 3.05 23.06
CA ALA A 255 12.99 2.91 22.43
C ALA A 255 13.54 4.24 21.84
N GLN A 256 12.82 5.35 21.95
CA GLN A 256 13.22 6.63 21.34
C GLN A 256 14.50 7.17 21.99
N PRO A 257 15.59 7.39 21.21
CA PRO A 257 16.81 8.01 21.71
C PRO A 257 16.64 9.50 21.99
N GLU A 258 17.47 10.04 22.85
CA GLU A 258 17.63 11.47 23.03
C GLU A 258 18.22 12.12 21.76
N GLY A 259 17.77 13.32 21.41
CA GLY A 259 18.22 14.03 20.21
C GLY A 259 17.60 13.53 18.91
N GLN A 260 16.54 12.72 18.96
CA GLN A 260 15.80 12.26 17.79
C GLN A 260 14.30 12.53 17.93
N MET A 261 13.66 12.90 16.82
CA MET A 261 12.21 12.93 16.71
C MET A 261 11.68 11.53 16.37
N HIS A 262 10.72 11.03 17.14
CA HIS A 262 10.00 9.80 16.74
C HIS A 262 8.83 10.16 15.84
N LEU A 263 8.88 9.76 14.58
CA LEU A 263 7.79 9.92 13.62
C LEU A 263 7.07 8.57 13.45
N ILE A 264 5.84 8.50 13.94
CA ILE A 264 4.93 7.38 13.71
C ILE A 264 4.08 7.71 12.50
N GLN A 265 4.03 6.81 11.52
CA GLN A 265 3.19 6.97 10.33
C GLN A 265 2.33 5.74 10.07
N HIS A 266 1.20 5.94 9.41
CA HIS A 266 0.39 4.89 8.79
C HIS A 266 -0.46 5.45 7.65
N THR A 267 -0.72 4.61 6.67
CA THR A 267 -1.51 4.98 5.49
C THR A 267 -2.48 3.88 5.13
N VAL A 268 -3.79 4.14 5.25
CA VAL A 268 -4.86 3.18 4.90
C VAL A 268 -4.62 1.82 5.60
N ALA A 269 -4.30 1.89 6.89
CA ALA A 269 -4.03 0.75 7.74
C ALA A 269 -4.81 0.83 9.06
N TRP A 270 -4.77 1.97 9.74
CA TRP A 270 -5.42 2.19 11.03
C TRP A 270 -6.94 1.91 10.98
N GLN A 271 -7.59 2.29 9.89
CA GLN A 271 -9.01 2.06 9.67
C GLN A 271 -9.43 0.58 9.71
N TYR A 272 -8.50 -0.35 9.52
CA TYR A 272 -8.75 -1.80 9.59
C TYR A 272 -8.46 -2.39 10.97
N PHE A 273 -7.87 -1.63 11.88
CA PHE A 273 -7.63 -2.12 13.23
C PHE A 273 -8.97 -2.20 14.01
N PRO A 274 -9.17 -3.22 14.85
CA PRO A 274 -10.33 -3.27 15.72
C PRO A 274 -10.44 -2.01 16.59
N ALA A 275 -11.66 -1.52 16.85
CA ALA A 275 -11.88 -0.32 17.63
C ALA A 275 -11.16 -0.31 19.01
N PRO A 276 -11.11 -1.42 19.78
CA PRO A 276 -10.31 -1.46 21.01
C PRO A 276 -8.81 -1.27 20.77
N ALA A 277 -8.26 -1.80 19.66
CA ALA A 277 -6.86 -1.62 19.29
C ALA A 277 -6.57 -0.16 18.91
N GLN A 278 -7.44 0.48 18.14
CA GLN A 278 -7.34 1.91 17.82
C GLN A 278 -7.36 2.77 19.09
N ALA A 279 -8.28 2.51 20.02
CA ALA A 279 -8.38 3.23 21.28
C ALA A 279 -7.11 3.06 22.14
N ARG A 280 -6.59 1.83 22.27
CA ARG A 280 -5.35 1.54 22.99
C ARG A 280 -4.15 2.23 22.33
N GLY A 281 -4.02 2.13 21.01
CA GLY A 281 -2.93 2.78 20.26
C GLY A 281 -2.94 4.28 20.41
N THR A 282 -4.13 4.91 20.31
CA THR A 282 -4.27 6.35 20.56
C THR A 282 -3.81 6.73 21.97
N ALA A 283 -4.26 5.99 22.98
CA ALA A 283 -3.88 6.25 24.38
C ALA A 283 -2.35 6.11 24.62
N LEU A 284 -1.70 5.11 23.99
CA LEU A 284 -0.24 4.93 24.05
C LEU A 284 0.51 6.11 23.44
N ILE A 285 0.09 6.55 22.25
CA ILE A 285 0.72 7.70 21.56
C ILE A 285 0.52 8.97 22.38
N GLU A 286 -0.68 9.21 22.91
CA GLU A 286 -0.97 10.39 23.75
C GLU A 286 -0.16 10.38 25.05
N ALA A 287 -0.04 9.23 25.71
CA ALA A 287 0.76 9.08 26.91
C ALA A 287 2.26 9.34 26.65
N ALA A 288 2.78 8.82 25.54
CA ALA A 288 4.15 9.09 25.11
C ALA A 288 4.34 10.57 24.72
N GLY A 289 3.38 11.16 24.01
CA GLY A 289 3.36 12.57 23.66
C GLY A 289 3.38 13.50 24.87
N ALA A 290 2.64 13.15 25.93
CA ALA A 290 2.67 13.90 27.20
C ALA A 290 4.03 13.90 27.88
N GLN A 291 4.92 12.94 27.57
CA GLN A 291 6.29 12.85 28.06
C GLN A 291 7.32 13.42 27.07
N ALA A 292 6.89 13.85 25.90
CA ALA A 292 7.78 14.38 24.86
C ALA A 292 8.40 15.73 25.28
N THR A 293 9.63 15.93 24.85
CA THR A 293 10.40 17.17 25.09
C THR A 293 10.89 17.75 23.77
N GLN A 294 11.50 18.93 23.79
CA GLN A 294 12.12 19.53 22.59
C GLN A 294 13.29 18.70 22.05
N THR A 295 13.94 17.89 22.87
CA THR A 295 15.04 17.00 22.48
C THR A 295 14.58 15.56 22.22
N ARG A 296 13.32 15.23 22.54
CA ARG A 296 12.67 13.94 22.27
C ARG A 296 11.22 14.18 21.83
N PRO A 297 11.00 14.88 20.71
CA PRO A 297 9.65 15.16 20.23
C PRO A 297 9.02 13.91 19.62
N LEU A 298 7.69 13.87 19.65
CA LEU A 298 6.89 12.85 19.01
C LEU A 298 6.03 13.48 17.91
N ALA A 299 5.95 12.81 16.76
CA ALA A 299 5.09 13.17 15.65
C ALA A 299 4.24 11.96 15.24
N TRP A 300 2.95 12.18 14.98
CA TRP A 300 2.02 11.16 14.49
C TRP A 300 1.37 11.64 13.20
N LEU A 301 1.79 11.04 12.08
CA LEU A 301 1.35 11.34 10.72
C LEU A 301 0.41 10.26 10.22
N SER A 302 -0.80 10.62 9.82
CA SER A 302 -1.78 9.68 9.30
C SER A 302 -2.38 10.09 7.97
N MET A 303 -2.65 9.08 7.14
CA MET A 303 -3.42 9.15 5.90
C MET A 303 -4.52 8.09 5.97
N GLU A 304 -5.70 8.46 6.46
CA GLU A 304 -6.77 7.49 6.76
C GLU A 304 -8.15 8.02 6.35
N THR A 305 -9.13 7.12 6.27
CA THR A 305 -10.52 7.54 6.09
C THR A 305 -11.06 8.22 7.36
N GLU A 306 -11.93 9.20 7.17
CA GLU A 306 -12.75 9.80 8.24
C GLU A 306 -14.21 9.33 8.16
N GLY A 307 -14.42 8.05 7.84
CA GLY A 307 -15.74 7.45 7.74
C GLY A 307 -16.34 7.42 6.33
N ASP A 308 -15.77 8.12 5.35
CA ASP A 308 -16.15 7.96 3.94
C ASP A 308 -15.42 6.75 3.32
N VAL A 309 -16.12 5.63 3.32
CA VAL A 309 -15.64 4.39 2.68
C VAL A 309 -15.82 4.38 1.16
N THR A 310 -16.51 5.39 0.59
CA THR A 310 -16.71 5.48 -0.88
C THR A 310 -15.47 6.00 -1.61
N GLY A 311 -14.57 6.67 -0.89
CA GLY A 311 -13.37 7.26 -1.44
C GLY A 311 -13.61 8.56 -2.23
N ALA A 312 -14.83 9.09 -2.24
CA ALA A 312 -15.18 10.28 -3.01
C ALA A 312 -14.41 11.53 -2.57
N VAL A 313 -14.15 11.65 -1.25
CA VAL A 313 -13.41 12.79 -0.67
C VAL A 313 -11.95 12.45 -0.33
N GLY A 314 -11.53 11.21 -0.55
CA GLY A 314 -10.18 10.73 -0.25
C GLY A 314 -9.88 10.59 1.25
N ALA A 315 -8.64 10.18 1.55
CA ALA A 315 -8.13 10.05 2.91
C ALA A 315 -7.79 11.42 3.50
N ALA A 316 -8.05 11.61 4.78
CA ALA A 316 -7.57 12.77 5.53
C ALA A 316 -6.06 12.64 5.81
N LEU A 317 -5.35 13.74 5.65
CA LEU A 317 -3.95 13.88 6.05
C LEU A 317 -3.89 14.69 7.34
N THR A 318 -3.44 14.06 8.42
CA THR A 318 -3.32 14.72 9.71
C THR A 318 -1.93 14.51 10.31
N LEU A 319 -1.47 15.50 11.06
CA LEU A 319 -0.21 15.45 11.79
C LEU A 319 -0.43 15.95 13.19
N ARG A 320 -0.01 15.18 14.18
CA ARG A 320 -0.04 15.59 15.58
C ARG A 320 1.37 15.63 16.14
N LEU A 321 1.71 16.70 16.86
CA LEU A 321 3.08 16.98 17.29
C LEU A 321 3.15 17.24 18.78
N TRP A 322 4.15 16.70 19.45
CA TRP A 322 4.48 16.95 20.85
C TRP A 322 5.97 17.26 21.02
N PRO A 323 6.33 18.11 22.01
CA PRO A 323 5.50 18.68 23.07
C PRO A 323 4.51 19.73 22.56
N GLY A 324 3.41 19.90 23.28
CA GLY A 324 2.41 20.93 23.03
C GLY A 324 1.09 20.42 22.44
N ASP A 325 1.01 19.14 22.03
CA ASP A 325 -0.19 18.52 21.42
C ASP A 325 -0.79 19.32 20.26
N LEU A 326 0.09 19.80 19.38
CA LEU A 326 -0.32 20.54 18.18
C LEU A 326 -0.98 19.58 17.18
N ARG A 327 -2.24 19.84 16.85
CA ARG A 327 -3.02 19.04 15.90
C ARG A 327 -3.19 19.83 14.62
N LEU A 328 -2.71 19.26 13.51
CA LEU A 328 -2.70 19.89 12.20
C LEU A 328 -3.49 19.06 11.21
N THR A 329 -4.36 19.71 10.46
CA THR A 329 -4.92 19.18 9.22
C THR A 329 -4.01 19.61 8.09
N LEU A 330 -3.52 18.65 7.29
CA LEU A 330 -2.59 18.92 6.19
C LEU A 330 -3.29 18.92 4.82
N GLY A 331 -4.50 18.38 4.75
CA GLY A 331 -5.28 18.26 3.54
C GLY A 331 -5.89 16.88 3.36
N ARG A 332 -6.07 16.48 2.10
CA ARG A 332 -6.62 15.17 1.71
C ARG A 332 -5.84 14.57 0.55
N ALA A 333 -5.85 13.24 0.43
CA ALA A 333 -5.21 12.54 -0.67
C ALA A 333 -6.08 11.37 -1.17
N ASP A 334 -5.92 11.04 -2.44
CA ASP A 334 -6.46 9.79 -2.99
C ASP A 334 -5.88 8.57 -2.26
N PHE A 335 -6.71 7.56 -1.98
CA PHE A 335 -6.27 6.35 -1.29
C PHE A 335 -5.12 5.60 -1.99
N HIS A 336 -4.93 5.84 -3.29
CA HIS A 336 -3.81 5.31 -4.07
C HIS A 336 -2.74 6.38 -4.38
N GLY A 337 -2.85 7.59 -3.80
CA GLY A 337 -1.87 8.65 -3.98
C GLY A 337 -1.83 9.30 -5.37
N ARG A 338 -2.94 9.21 -6.15
CA ARG A 338 -3.03 9.82 -7.49
C ARG A 338 -3.07 11.35 -7.41
N TRP A 339 -3.76 11.88 -6.41
CA TRP A 339 -3.86 13.30 -6.14
C TRP A 339 -3.67 13.62 -4.65
N VAL A 340 -3.23 14.84 -4.41
CA VAL A 340 -3.09 15.41 -3.06
C VAL A 340 -3.62 16.84 -3.07
N ASN A 341 -4.67 17.09 -2.29
CA ASN A 341 -5.19 18.42 -2.00
C ASN A 341 -4.54 18.90 -0.70
N TRP A 342 -3.41 19.58 -0.85
CA TRP A 342 -2.59 20.04 0.27
C TRP A 342 -3.02 21.42 0.73
N THR A 343 -3.47 21.55 1.99
CA THR A 343 -3.84 22.85 2.57
C THR A 343 -2.66 23.49 3.28
N GLY A 344 -1.60 22.74 3.54
CA GLY A 344 -0.57 23.11 4.50
C GLY A 344 -1.06 22.91 5.95
N PRO A 345 -0.19 23.15 6.94
CA PRO A 345 -0.56 23.03 8.35
C PRO A 345 -1.58 24.11 8.74
N THR A 346 -2.79 23.66 9.09
CA THR A 346 -3.91 24.50 9.59
C THR A 346 -4.42 23.97 10.90
#